data_90d8725a47907f91f1691694d7c116b1
#
_entry.id   90d8725a47907f91f1691694d7c116b1
#
_cell.length_a   1.000
_cell.length_b   1.000
_cell.length_c   1.000
_cell.angle_alpha   90.00
_cell.angle_beta   90.00
_cell.angle_gamma   90.00
#
_symmetry.space_group_name_H-M   'P 1'
#
loop_
_entity.id
_entity.type
_entity.pdbx_description
1 polymer ?
#
loop_
_entity_poly.entity_id
_entity_poly.type
_entity_poly.pdbx_seq_one_letter_code
_entity_poly.pdbx_strand_id
1 'polypeptide(L)'
;MCAGISTSTRSSSIRIPDFSVTSDPKARLAEAYRQALAKEAPDHPELEVVFEKPRQPEHGDFACSIALQLAKRLKRNPRQLAEALTSKALAAFADFDKFFAGYEIAGPGFINFRLRPEVKLAAIRSALAAGADWGRATKDRPISVQVEFVSANPTGPLHVGHGRQAAIGDALAAMLEARGDKVTREFYYNDAGAQIHNLALSVQARARGLKPGDAGWPADGYAGEYIEEIARQYRGSLEDLEAIRRFAVDYLREEQDIDLREFGVKFDVYYLESSLYTDGKVDEVVKALIASGKTYEKDGALWLRSTEYGDDKDRVIRKSDGAYTYFVPDVAYHLTKWRRGFAKVINVQGTDHMGTKARVRAGLQALNVGVPPGYPDYVMHSMVRVMRGGEEVKISKRAGSYVTLRDLLDWAGRDAVRFFLLSRRADADFVFDIDLARAQTEENPVYYVQYAHARVCSVFGQWTGNPAALSSADLSRLTNEKEFALAQRIGEFPDLVAEAARELSPHSITFYLRSLAAEFHSYYNAERILVDDEALRMARLALCAAVRQTLASGLSLIGVSAPEKM
;
A
#
# COMPACT_ATOMS: atom_id res chain seq x y z
N MET A 1 25.03 68.75 27.80
CA MET A 1 25.94 67.62 27.58
C MET A 1 25.64 66.56 28.63
N CYS A 2 24.90 65.55 28.26
CA CYS A 2 24.77 64.31 29.04
C CYS A 2 24.58 63.22 28.04
N ALA A 3 25.60 62.40 27.92
CA ALA A 3 25.59 61.23 27.04
C ALA A 3 24.83 60.06 27.68
N GLY A 4 23.79 59.58 27.00
CA GLY A 4 23.08 58.35 27.37
C GLY A 4 23.79 57.12 26.83
N ILE A 5 24.21 56.24 27.72
CA ILE A 5 24.78 54.92 27.38
C ILE A 5 23.62 53.95 27.15
N SER A 6 23.43 53.56 25.92
CA SER A 6 22.50 52.50 25.53
C SER A 6 23.20 51.14 25.69
N THR A 7 22.75 50.35 26.65
CA THR A 7 23.17 48.94 26.81
C THR A 7 22.30 48.06 25.92
N SER A 8 22.86 47.66 24.75
CA SER A 8 22.28 46.66 23.85
C SER A 8 22.53 45.25 24.45
N THR A 9 21.53 44.64 25.04
CA THR A 9 21.50 43.22 25.36
C THR A 9 21.27 42.43 24.08
N ARG A 10 22.32 41.88 23.51
CA ARG A 10 22.21 40.86 22.43
C ARG A 10 21.63 39.57 23.01
N SER A 11 20.37 39.32 22.75
CA SER A 11 19.75 38.03 22.87
C SER A 11 20.38 37.12 21.80
N SER A 12 21.17 36.14 22.23
CA SER A 12 21.66 35.06 21.37
C SER A 12 20.52 34.10 21.12
N SER A 13 19.76 34.34 20.05
CA SER A 13 18.85 33.35 19.51
C SER A 13 19.67 32.18 18.96
N ILE A 14 19.59 31.04 19.62
CA ILE A 14 20.10 29.76 19.09
C ILE A 14 19.29 29.49 17.81
N ARG A 15 19.93 29.65 16.65
CA ARG A 15 19.36 29.22 15.37
C ARG A 15 19.33 27.70 15.37
N ILE A 16 18.13 27.13 15.47
CA ILE A 16 17.88 25.71 15.18
C ILE A 16 18.15 25.52 13.68
N PRO A 17 18.96 24.52 13.28
CA PRO A 17 19.23 24.25 11.87
C PRO A 17 17.93 23.94 11.13
N ASP A 18 17.77 24.51 9.95
CA ASP A 18 16.68 24.24 9.02
C ASP A 18 16.89 22.82 8.43
N PHE A 19 16.08 21.86 8.86
CA PHE A 19 16.14 20.48 8.40
C PHE A 19 15.33 20.31 7.09
N SER A 20 15.86 20.84 6.00
CA SER A 20 15.43 20.45 4.64
C SER A 20 15.78 18.97 4.36
N VAL A 21 15.15 18.36 3.35
CA VAL A 21 15.37 16.95 2.92
C VAL A 21 16.85 16.58 2.69
N THR A 22 17.73 17.58 2.52
CA THR A 22 19.20 17.42 2.42
C THR A 22 19.88 17.19 3.77
N SER A 23 19.17 17.15 4.88
CA SER A 23 19.70 17.05 6.25
C SER A 23 19.35 15.75 6.99
N ASP A 24 18.72 14.76 6.34
CA ASP A 24 18.47 13.46 6.96
C ASP A 24 19.80 12.78 7.34
N PRO A 25 20.07 12.57 8.67
CA PRO A 25 21.32 11.97 9.13
C PRO A 25 21.56 10.58 8.58
N LYS A 26 20.51 9.77 8.41
CA LYS A 26 20.59 8.40 7.89
C LYS A 26 20.97 8.40 6.42
N ALA A 27 20.33 9.25 5.60
CA ALA A 27 20.65 9.38 4.19
C ALA A 27 22.09 9.90 3.96
N ARG A 28 22.52 10.89 4.75
CA ARG A 28 23.91 11.40 4.71
C ARG A 28 24.92 10.35 5.12
N LEU A 29 24.62 9.57 6.16
CA LEU A 29 25.48 8.48 6.62
C LEU A 29 25.56 7.38 5.54
N ALA A 30 24.43 7.03 4.91
CA ALA A 30 24.40 6.06 3.82
C ALA A 30 25.24 6.50 2.63
N GLU A 31 25.19 7.79 2.27
CA GLU A 31 26.01 8.35 1.18
C GLU A 31 27.51 8.29 1.53
N ALA A 32 27.89 8.66 2.75
CA ALA A 32 29.28 8.58 3.19
C ALA A 32 29.79 7.12 3.15
N TYR A 33 28.98 6.15 3.56
CA TYR A 33 29.33 4.73 3.47
C TYR A 33 29.39 4.22 2.03
N ARG A 34 28.50 4.67 1.13
CA ARG A 34 28.58 4.34 -0.32
C ARG A 34 29.88 4.82 -0.92
N GLN A 35 30.31 6.05 -0.61
CA GLN A 35 31.57 6.60 -1.06
C GLN A 35 32.78 5.83 -0.48
N ALA A 36 32.72 5.42 0.79
CA ALA A 36 33.74 4.60 1.41
C ALA A 36 33.81 3.20 0.78
N LEU A 37 32.67 2.57 0.52
CA LEU A 37 32.56 1.26 -0.12
C LEU A 37 33.12 1.29 -1.55
N ALA A 38 32.76 2.30 -2.35
CA ALA A 38 33.25 2.46 -3.71
C ALA A 38 34.80 2.58 -3.78
N LYS A 39 35.41 3.15 -2.73
CA LYS A 39 36.89 3.23 -2.63
C LYS A 39 37.53 1.94 -2.11
N GLU A 40 36.86 1.20 -1.23
CA GLU A 40 37.37 -0.05 -0.61
C GLU A 40 37.17 -1.27 -1.52
N ALA A 41 36.09 -1.29 -2.31
CA ALA A 41 35.67 -2.41 -3.12
C ALA A 41 35.05 -1.95 -4.45
N PRO A 42 35.83 -1.30 -5.36
CA PRO A 42 35.35 -0.77 -6.64
C PRO A 42 34.77 -1.88 -7.55
N ASP A 43 35.24 -3.13 -7.38
CA ASP A 43 34.83 -4.28 -8.18
C ASP A 43 33.51 -4.91 -7.71
N HIS A 44 32.86 -4.33 -6.67
CA HIS A 44 31.61 -4.82 -6.09
C HIS A 44 30.50 -3.77 -6.05
N PRO A 45 30.08 -3.20 -7.21
CA PRO A 45 29.05 -2.17 -7.28
C PRO A 45 27.66 -2.67 -6.91
N GLU A 46 27.47 -4.00 -6.85
CA GLU A 46 26.21 -4.64 -6.46
C GLU A 46 25.93 -4.58 -4.95
N LEU A 47 26.91 -4.22 -4.13
CA LEU A 47 26.74 -4.14 -2.68
C LEU A 47 26.03 -2.85 -2.28
N GLU A 48 24.90 -2.99 -1.63
CA GLU A 48 24.11 -1.86 -1.13
C GLU A 48 24.39 -1.58 0.34
N VAL A 49 24.55 -0.30 0.66
CA VAL A 49 24.65 0.19 2.05
C VAL A 49 23.23 0.36 2.60
N VAL A 50 22.84 -0.51 3.50
CA VAL A 50 21.54 -0.47 4.18
C VAL A 50 21.75 -0.28 5.68
N PHE A 51 21.00 0.67 6.25
CA PHE A 51 20.90 0.90 7.69
C PHE A 51 19.57 0.37 8.19
N GLU A 52 19.63 -0.63 9.06
CA GLU A 52 18.47 -1.27 9.68
C GLU A 52 18.33 -0.83 11.14
N LYS A 53 17.12 -0.96 11.70
CA LYS A 53 16.89 -0.77 13.12
C LYS A 53 17.41 -2.00 13.87
N PRO A 54 18.30 -1.85 14.89
CA PRO A 54 18.73 -2.96 15.71
C PRO A 54 17.53 -3.60 16.44
N ARG A 55 17.61 -4.92 16.67
CA ARG A 55 16.56 -5.63 17.42
C ARG A 55 16.51 -5.24 18.90
N GLN A 56 17.65 -4.89 19.45
CA GLN A 56 17.83 -4.52 20.86
C GLN A 56 18.22 -3.04 20.94
N PRO A 57 17.53 -2.22 21.76
CA PRO A 57 17.77 -0.77 21.87
C PRO A 57 19.20 -0.40 22.31
N GLU A 58 19.86 -1.27 23.08
CA GLU A 58 21.24 -1.09 23.52
C GLU A 58 22.24 -1.05 22.36
N HIS A 59 21.89 -1.60 21.20
CA HIS A 59 22.71 -1.55 19.99
C HIS A 59 22.54 -0.23 19.18
N GLY A 60 21.84 0.75 19.72
CA GLY A 60 21.71 2.08 19.10
C GLY A 60 20.47 2.22 18.23
N ASP A 61 20.50 3.23 17.36
CA ASP A 61 19.34 3.64 16.54
C ASP A 61 19.40 3.06 15.12
N PHE A 62 20.60 2.87 14.58
CA PHE A 62 20.85 2.27 13.27
C PHE A 62 21.99 1.25 13.35
N ALA A 63 21.87 0.15 12.60
CA ALA A 63 22.90 -0.86 12.41
C ALA A 63 23.18 -1.06 10.93
N CYS A 64 24.45 -1.22 10.57
CA CYS A 64 24.89 -1.55 9.21
C CYS A 64 25.70 -2.85 9.21
N SER A 65 25.36 -3.77 8.31
CA SER A 65 26.01 -5.07 8.15
C SER A 65 26.92 -5.15 6.90
N ILE A 66 27.17 -4.03 6.23
CA ILE A 66 27.91 -4.01 4.95
C ILE A 66 29.31 -4.62 5.07
N ALA A 67 30.00 -4.43 6.20
CA ALA A 67 31.32 -5.00 6.43
C ALA A 67 31.28 -6.54 6.46
N LEU A 68 30.20 -7.17 6.96
CA LEU A 68 30.03 -8.62 6.94
C LEU A 68 29.80 -9.16 5.51
N GLN A 69 29.06 -8.42 4.71
CA GLN A 69 28.83 -8.78 3.30
C GLN A 69 30.11 -8.67 2.49
N LEU A 70 30.85 -7.57 2.67
CA LEU A 70 32.13 -7.32 2.00
C LEU A 70 33.21 -8.34 2.42
N ALA A 71 33.24 -8.71 3.70
CA ALA A 71 34.19 -9.69 4.24
C ALA A 71 34.11 -11.05 3.54
N LYS A 72 32.89 -11.51 3.21
CA LYS A 72 32.67 -12.76 2.47
C LYS A 72 33.24 -12.70 1.04
N ARG A 73 33.18 -11.52 0.40
CA ARG A 73 33.69 -11.31 -0.97
C ARG A 73 35.21 -11.22 -0.99
N LEU A 74 35.76 -10.39 -0.11
CA LEU A 74 37.21 -10.11 -0.06
C LEU A 74 38.01 -11.13 0.76
N LYS A 75 37.34 -12.08 1.45
CA LYS A 75 37.98 -13.05 2.39
C LYS A 75 38.89 -12.36 3.43
N ARG A 76 38.43 -11.21 3.93
CA ARG A 76 39.12 -10.40 4.95
C ARG A 76 38.35 -10.42 6.27
N ASN A 77 39.02 -10.04 7.37
CA ASN A 77 38.38 -9.93 8.68
C ASN A 77 37.28 -8.84 8.65
N PRO A 78 36.02 -9.19 8.99
CA PRO A 78 34.91 -8.26 8.89
C PRO A 78 35.00 -7.11 9.89
N ARG A 79 35.57 -7.30 11.08
CA ARG A 79 35.74 -6.24 12.07
C ARG A 79 36.76 -5.19 11.58
N GLN A 80 37.85 -5.60 10.99
CA GLN A 80 38.85 -4.70 10.39
C GLN A 80 38.26 -3.93 9.20
N LEU A 81 37.41 -4.58 8.39
CA LEU A 81 36.69 -3.92 7.30
C LEU A 81 35.68 -2.91 7.83
N ALA A 82 34.98 -3.23 8.93
CA ALA A 82 34.06 -2.28 9.58
C ALA A 82 34.82 -1.04 10.08
N GLU A 83 35.97 -1.21 10.71
CA GLU A 83 36.84 -0.11 11.16
C GLU A 83 37.33 0.75 9.98
N ALA A 84 37.81 0.13 8.90
CA ALA A 84 38.31 0.84 7.72
C ALA A 84 37.19 1.60 7.00
N LEU A 85 36.02 0.98 6.78
CA LEU A 85 34.88 1.62 6.14
C LEU A 85 34.35 2.79 7.00
N THR A 86 34.23 2.60 8.31
CA THR A 86 33.74 3.65 9.22
C THR A 86 34.70 4.83 9.24
N SER A 87 36.01 4.60 9.37
CA SER A 87 37.01 5.69 9.31
C SER A 87 36.91 6.51 8.04
N LYS A 88 36.78 5.86 6.86
CA LYS A 88 36.63 6.54 5.58
C LYS A 88 35.30 7.29 5.44
N ALA A 89 34.20 6.69 5.92
CA ALA A 89 32.87 7.30 5.87
C ALA A 89 32.80 8.54 6.77
N LEU A 90 33.32 8.46 8.00
CA LEU A 90 33.33 9.58 8.93
C LEU A 90 34.24 10.72 8.46
N ALA A 91 35.34 10.43 7.79
CA ALA A 91 36.17 11.46 7.16
C ALA A 91 35.42 12.25 6.07
N ALA A 92 34.44 11.65 5.41
CA ALA A 92 33.57 12.29 4.43
C ALA A 92 32.33 12.96 5.06
N PHE A 93 32.04 12.71 6.34
CA PHE A 93 30.89 13.22 7.06
C PHE A 93 31.30 14.24 8.14
N ALA A 94 31.72 15.42 7.73
CA ALA A 94 32.28 16.44 8.63
C ALA A 94 31.36 16.86 9.81
N ASP A 95 30.04 16.72 9.67
CA ASP A 95 29.05 17.10 10.67
C ASP A 95 28.57 15.91 11.53
N PHE A 96 29.27 14.78 11.54
CA PHE A 96 28.84 13.56 12.25
C PHE A 96 28.42 13.85 13.70
N ASP A 97 29.24 14.56 14.46
CA ASP A 97 28.97 14.88 15.86
C ASP A 97 27.76 15.78 16.10
N LYS A 98 27.23 16.46 15.07
CA LYS A 98 25.99 17.21 15.19
C LYS A 98 24.76 16.30 15.23
N PHE A 99 24.85 15.14 14.60
CA PHE A 99 23.72 14.21 14.46
C PHE A 99 23.84 12.98 15.34
N PHE A 100 25.05 12.48 15.55
CA PHE A 100 25.30 11.24 16.25
C PHE A 100 26.05 11.47 17.56
N ALA A 101 25.62 10.76 18.61
CA ALA A 101 26.32 10.71 19.88
C ALA A 101 27.55 9.79 19.83
N GLY A 102 27.61 8.92 18.82
CA GLY A 102 28.70 8.00 18.60
C GLY A 102 28.32 6.79 17.76
N TYR A 103 29.28 5.89 17.60
CA TYR A 103 29.11 4.59 16.96
C TYR A 103 29.87 3.50 17.72
N GLU A 104 29.49 2.26 17.50
CA GLU A 104 30.14 1.07 18.05
C GLU A 104 30.26 -0.01 16.98
N ILE A 105 31.42 -0.69 16.93
CA ILE A 105 31.60 -1.89 16.11
C ILE A 105 31.38 -3.10 17.02
N ALA A 106 30.20 -3.71 16.90
CA ALA A 106 29.75 -4.81 17.73
C ALA A 106 29.98 -6.17 17.07
N GLY A 107 30.23 -7.19 17.89
CA GLY A 107 30.40 -8.58 17.46
C GLY A 107 31.39 -8.74 16.31
N PRO A 108 31.05 -9.49 15.24
CA PRO A 108 31.96 -9.78 14.14
C PRO A 108 32.17 -8.62 13.17
N GLY A 109 31.47 -7.48 13.32
CA GLY A 109 31.59 -6.33 12.41
C GLY A 109 30.28 -5.62 12.07
N PHE A 110 29.28 -5.70 12.95
CA PHE A 110 28.12 -4.81 12.90
C PHE A 110 28.54 -3.39 13.31
N ILE A 111 28.08 -2.39 12.58
CA ILE A 111 28.36 -1.00 12.88
C ILE A 111 27.09 -0.35 13.36
N ASN A 112 27.03 -0.01 14.65
CA ASN A 112 25.87 0.53 15.34
C ASN A 112 26.05 2.04 15.56
N PHE A 113 25.02 2.84 15.32
CA PHE A 113 25.04 4.29 15.47
C PHE A 113 23.98 4.75 16.45
N ARG A 114 24.33 5.76 17.26
CA ARG A 114 23.42 6.43 18.19
C ARG A 114 23.19 7.85 17.75
N LEU A 115 21.91 8.21 17.54
CA LEU A 115 21.51 9.60 17.32
C LEU A 115 21.62 10.41 18.61
N ARG A 116 21.88 11.70 18.46
CA ARG A 116 21.74 12.62 19.59
C ARG A 116 20.25 12.78 19.95
N PRO A 117 19.92 12.98 21.23
CA PRO A 117 18.55 13.22 21.69
C PRO A 117 17.86 14.36 20.90
N GLU A 118 18.57 15.45 20.65
CA GLU A 118 18.05 16.61 19.94
C GLU A 118 17.63 16.29 18.51
N VAL A 119 18.33 15.37 17.87
CA VAL A 119 18.02 14.90 16.50
C VAL A 119 16.74 14.06 16.50
N LYS A 120 16.55 13.19 17.50
CA LYS A 120 15.32 12.43 17.68
C LYS A 120 14.12 13.37 17.90
N LEU A 121 14.29 14.35 18.77
CA LEU A 121 13.25 15.33 19.10
C LEU A 121 12.90 16.26 17.93
N ALA A 122 13.81 16.46 16.97
CA ALA A 122 13.53 17.26 15.78
C ALA A 122 12.37 16.70 14.94
N ALA A 123 12.14 15.37 14.98
CA ALA A 123 11.02 14.73 14.29
C ALA A 123 9.65 15.26 14.76
N ILE A 124 9.52 15.61 16.05
CA ILE A 124 8.30 16.22 16.61
C ILE A 124 7.99 17.54 15.88
N ARG A 125 8.98 18.42 15.73
CA ARG A 125 8.82 19.72 15.03
C ARG A 125 8.47 19.50 13.57
N SER A 126 9.15 18.55 12.91
CA SER A 126 8.90 18.22 11.51
C SER A 126 7.46 17.73 11.30
N ALA A 127 6.97 16.83 12.17
CA ALA A 127 5.61 16.32 12.10
C ALA A 127 4.56 17.43 12.33
N LEU A 128 4.78 18.31 13.32
CA LEU A 128 3.88 19.45 13.59
C LEU A 128 3.88 20.47 12.45
N ALA A 129 5.04 20.75 11.86
CA ALA A 129 5.16 21.68 10.74
C ALA A 129 4.51 21.15 9.47
N ALA A 130 4.66 19.86 9.17
CA ALA A 130 4.06 19.22 8.01
C ALA A 130 2.54 19.03 8.15
N GLY A 131 2.03 18.89 9.37
CA GLY A 131 0.60 18.67 9.61
C GLY A 131 0.06 17.49 8.80
N ALA A 132 -1.01 17.71 8.03
CA ALA A 132 -1.64 16.65 7.21
C ALA A 132 -0.72 16.06 6.12
N ASP A 133 0.35 16.77 5.75
CA ASP A 133 1.34 16.29 4.77
C ASP A 133 2.48 15.48 5.41
N TRP A 134 2.41 15.19 6.72
CA TRP A 134 3.40 14.35 7.38
C TRP A 134 3.46 12.94 6.77
N GLY A 135 4.64 12.54 6.32
CA GLY A 135 4.88 11.31 5.56
C GLY A 135 4.71 11.45 4.04
N ARG A 136 4.29 12.62 3.54
CA ARG A 136 4.20 12.90 2.10
C ARG A 136 5.51 13.49 1.58
N ALA A 137 5.74 13.32 0.29
CA ALA A 137 6.86 13.91 -0.42
C ALA A 137 6.41 14.49 -1.76
N THR A 138 7.14 15.49 -2.22
CA THR A 138 7.00 16.02 -3.57
C THR A 138 8.11 15.46 -4.45
N LYS A 139 7.84 15.30 -5.75
CA LYS A 139 8.83 14.92 -6.75
C LYS A 139 8.93 16.01 -7.81
N ASP A 140 10.15 16.36 -8.19
CA ASP A 140 10.39 17.28 -9.31
C ASP A 140 9.87 16.70 -10.63
N ARG A 141 9.92 15.37 -10.78
CA ARG A 141 9.47 14.63 -11.94
C ARG A 141 8.56 13.46 -11.52
N PRO A 142 7.27 13.73 -11.25
CA PRO A 142 6.30 12.68 -10.96
C PRO A 142 6.11 11.78 -12.17
N ILE A 143 6.03 10.47 -11.96
CA ILE A 143 5.66 9.51 -13.00
C ILE A 143 4.15 9.26 -13.00
N SER A 144 3.62 8.88 -14.16
CA SER A 144 2.25 8.39 -14.28
C SER A 144 2.21 6.91 -13.90
N VAL A 145 1.41 6.59 -12.88
CA VAL A 145 1.23 5.23 -12.38
C VAL A 145 -0.23 4.84 -12.52
N GLN A 146 -0.50 3.62 -12.96
CA GLN A 146 -1.83 3.03 -12.91
C GLN A 146 -1.85 1.90 -11.88
N VAL A 147 -2.89 1.87 -11.05
CA VAL A 147 -3.20 0.74 -10.18
C VAL A 147 -4.54 0.17 -10.60
N GLU A 148 -4.51 -1.06 -11.13
CA GLU A 148 -5.71 -1.83 -11.47
C GLU A 148 -6.02 -2.80 -10.33
N PHE A 149 -7.26 -2.79 -9.85
CA PHE A 149 -7.67 -3.67 -8.77
C PHE A 149 -9.18 -3.88 -8.75
N VAL A 150 -9.62 -4.91 -8.04
CA VAL A 150 -11.00 -5.46 -8.03
C VAL A 150 -11.31 -6.13 -9.37
N SER A 151 -11.53 -5.39 -10.44
CA SER A 151 -11.78 -5.87 -11.82
C SER A 151 -12.71 -7.08 -11.86
N ALA A 152 -13.84 -7.00 -11.09
CA ALA A 152 -14.81 -8.06 -10.95
C ALA A 152 -15.80 -8.08 -12.10
N ASN A 153 -16.16 -9.28 -12.58
CA ASN A 153 -17.22 -9.43 -13.58
C ASN A 153 -18.57 -9.00 -12.97
N PRO A 154 -19.43 -8.31 -13.72
CA PRO A 154 -20.76 -7.90 -13.26
C PRO A 154 -21.76 -9.07 -13.30
N THR A 155 -21.42 -10.17 -12.63
CA THR A 155 -22.22 -11.40 -12.56
C THR A 155 -22.71 -11.73 -11.16
N GLY A 156 -22.39 -10.89 -10.19
CA GLY A 156 -22.84 -11.00 -8.80
C GLY A 156 -22.22 -9.96 -7.90
N PRO A 157 -22.62 -9.94 -6.61
CA PRO A 157 -22.03 -9.08 -5.59
C PRO A 157 -20.52 -9.31 -5.43
N LEU A 158 -19.79 -8.28 -4.97
CA LEU A 158 -18.37 -8.40 -4.66
C LEU A 158 -18.14 -9.37 -3.48
N HIS A 159 -17.28 -10.37 -3.67
CA HIS A 159 -16.89 -11.28 -2.59
C HIS A 159 -15.75 -10.71 -1.74
N VAL A 160 -15.47 -11.33 -0.60
CA VAL A 160 -14.41 -10.90 0.34
C VAL A 160 -13.03 -10.78 -0.31
N GLY A 161 -12.71 -11.59 -1.32
CA GLY A 161 -11.47 -11.49 -2.10
C GLY A 161 -11.37 -10.18 -2.89
N HIS A 162 -12.49 -9.72 -3.49
CA HIS A 162 -12.56 -8.41 -4.13
C HIS A 162 -12.40 -7.28 -3.10
N GLY A 163 -12.95 -7.45 -1.88
CA GLY A 163 -12.72 -6.53 -0.76
C GLY A 163 -11.24 -6.42 -0.39
N ARG A 164 -10.50 -7.55 -0.41
CA ARG A 164 -9.05 -7.55 -0.17
C ARG A 164 -8.29 -6.82 -1.28
N GLN A 165 -8.64 -7.06 -2.54
CA GLN A 165 -8.07 -6.34 -3.69
C GLN A 165 -8.32 -4.84 -3.57
N ALA A 166 -9.55 -4.45 -3.23
CA ALA A 166 -9.95 -3.06 -3.05
C ALA A 166 -9.13 -2.37 -1.95
N ALA A 167 -8.97 -3.00 -0.78
CA ALA A 167 -8.16 -2.46 0.30
C ALA A 167 -6.69 -2.30 -0.09
N ILE A 168 -6.09 -3.33 -0.71
CA ILE A 168 -4.69 -3.33 -1.13
C ILE A 168 -4.46 -2.28 -2.24
N GLY A 169 -5.28 -2.29 -3.29
CA GLY A 169 -5.12 -1.41 -4.44
C GLY A 169 -5.26 0.07 -4.08
N ASP A 170 -6.27 0.41 -3.27
CA ASP A 170 -6.50 1.77 -2.83
C ASP A 170 -5.41 2.28 -1.89
N ALA A 171 -4.93 1.44 -0.94
CA ALA A 171 -3.81 1.79 -0.07
C ALA A 171 -2.50 1.97 -0.87
N LEU A 172 -2.22 1.12 -1.87
CA LEU A 172 -1.07 1.28 -2.77
C LEU A 172 -1.15 2.59 -3.54
N ALA A 173 -2.32 2.91 -4.10
CA ALA A 173 -2.54 4.18 -4.80
C ALA A 173 -2.28 5.37 -3.87
N ALA A 174 -2.84 5.36 -2.65
CA ALA A 174 -2.65 6.42 -1.66
C ALA A 174 -1.18 6.61 -1.24
N MET A 175 -0.42 5.52 -1.06
CA MET A 175 1.01 5.59 -0.74
C MET A 175 1.84 6.13 -1.90
N LEU A 176 1.54 5.75 -3.14
CA LEU A 176 2.22 6.27 -4.34
C LEU A 176 1.92 7.76 -4.54
N GLU A 177 0.66 8.19 -4.34
CA GLU A 177 0.29 9.61 -4.31
C GLU A 177 1.02 10.37 -3.20
N ALA A 178 1.12 9.79 -2.01
CA ALA A 178 1.88 10.37 -0.90
C ALA A 178 3.37 10.53 -1.23
N ARG A 179 3.90 9.75 -2.16
CA ARG A 179 5.28 9.87 -2.68
C ARG A 179 5.40 10.83 -3.86
N GLY A 180 4.32 11.53 -4.24
CA GLY A 180 4.29 12.54 -5.28
C GLY A 180 4.15 12.00 -6.70
N ASP A 181 3.69 10.78 -6.89
CA ASP A 181 3.37 10.23 -8.21
C ASP A 181 1.94 10.60 -8.63
N LYS A 182 1.68 10.62 -9.95
CA LYS A 182 0.35 10.79 -10.52
C LYS A 182 -0.30 9.43 -10.68
N VAL A 183 -1.25 9.10 -9.82
CA VAL A 183 -1.85 7.77 -9.78
C VAL A 183 -3.24 7.81 -10.43
N THR A 184 -3.54 6.79 -11.23
CA THR A 184 -4.87 6.50 -11.79
C THR A 184 -5.33 5.16 -11.27
N ARG A 185 -6.50 5.12 -10.63
CA ARG A 185 -7.19 3.90 -10.18
C ARG A 185 -8.08 3.41 -11.30
N GLU A 186 -7.89 2.18 -11.75
CA GLU A 186 -8.64 1.60 -12.86
C GLU A 186 -9.33 0.30 -12.47
N PHE A 187 -10.57 0.17 -12.90
CA PHE A 187 -11.39 -1.02 -12.81
C PHE A 187 -11.63 -1.56 -14.23
N TYR A 188 -11.32 -2.82 -14.47
CA TYR A 188 -11.57 -3.49 -15.75
C TYR A 188 -12.83 -4.34 -15.67
N TYR A 189 -13.78 -4.10 -16.57
CA TYR A 189 -15.01 -4.87 -16.65
C TYR A 189 -14.97 -5.84 -17.85
N ASN A 190 -15.21 -7.12 -17.58
CA ASN A 190 -15.61 -8.07 -18.61
C ASN A 190 -17.13 -7.98 -18.77
N ASP A 191 -17.58 -7.21 -19.76
CA ASP A 191 -18.99 -6.90 -20.03
C ASP A 191 -19.59 -7.78 -21.14
N ALA A 192 -18.90 -8.87 -21.54
CA ALA A 192 -19.30 -9.78 -22.61
C ALA A 192 -18.97 -11.25 -22.27
N GLY A 193 -19.35 -12.17 -23.16
CA GLY A 193 -19.00 -13.59 -23.07
C GLY A 193 -20.02 -14.46 -22.34
N ALA A 194 -19.65 -15.72 -22.10
CA ALA A 194 -20.56 -16.75 -21.61
C ALA A 194 -21.13 -16.46 -20.21
N GLN A 195 -20.34 -15.87 -19.32
CA GLN A 195 -20.80 -15.55 -17.97
C GLN A 195 -21.93 -14.51 -17.97
N ILE A 196 -21.80 -13.49 -18.79
CA ILE A 196 -22.84 -12.44 -18.94
C ILE A 196 -24.09 -13.00 -19.62
N HIS A 197 -23.93 -13.92 -20.57
CA HIS A 197 -25.05 -14.63 -21.18
C HIS A 197 -25.78 -15.49 -20.13
N ASN A 198 -25.06 -16.25 -19.32
CA ASN A 198 -25.64 -17.06 -18.24
C ASN A 198 -26.35 -16.21 -17.17
N LEU A 199 -25.85 -15.01 -16.89
CA LEU A 199 -26.53 -14.05 -16.03
C LEU A 199 -27.92 -13.69 -16.61
N ALA A 200 -27.97 -13.32 -17.90
CA ALA A 200 -29.23 -12.97 -18.56
C ALA A 200 -30.23 -14.13 -18.55
N LEU A 201 -29.79 -15.35 -18.84
CA LEU A 201 -30.62 -16.55 -18.78
C LEU A 201 -31.16 -16.81 -17.37
N SER A 202 -30.33 -16.61 -16.33
CA SER A 202 -30.73 -16.79 -14.93
C SER A 202 -31.83 -15.81 -14.52
N VAL A 203 -31.67 -14.53 -14.90
CA VAL A 203 -32.65 -13.48 -14.66
C VAL A 203 -33.96 -13.77 -15.41
N GLN A 204 -33.87 -14.18 -16.68
CA GLN A 204 -35.03 -14.56 -17.49
C GLN A 204 -35.80 -15.74 -16.87
N ALA A 205 -35.09 -16.81 -16.50
CA ALA A 205 -35.69 -17.97 -15.87
C ALA A 205 -36.40 -17.60 -14.55
N ARG A 206 -35.76 -16.77 -13.72
CA ARG A 206 -36.35 -16.28 -12.46
C ARG A 206 -37.56 -15.41 -12.69
N ALA A 207 -37.53 -14.51 -13.68
CA ALA A 207 -38.68 -13.68 -14.04
C ALA A 207 -39.88 -14.49 -14.57
N ARG A 208 -39.61 -15.66 -15.16
CA ARG A 208 -40.65 -16.66 -15.55
C ARG A 208 -41.13 -17.53 -14.38
N GLY A 209 -40.64 -17.29 -13.16
CA GLY A 209 -41.08 -18.00 -11.93
C GLY A 209 -40.28 -19.26 -11.62
N LEU A 210 -39.26 -19.62 -12.40
CA LEU A 210 -38.42 -20.78 -12.15
C LEU A 210 -37.47 -20.55 -10.96
N LYS A 211 -37.11 -21.61 -10.28
CA LYS A 211 -36.13 -21.64 -9.18
C LYS A 211 -34.93 -22.51 -9.56
N PRO A 212 -33.77 -22.29 -8.93
CA PRO A 212 -32.62 -23.20 -9.07
C PRO A 212 -33.04 -24.65 -8.80
N GLY A 213 -32.74 -25.55 -9.74
CA GLY A 213 -33.09 -26.95 -9.71
C GLY A 213 -34.40 -27.32 -10.43
N ASP A 214 -35.22 -26.35 -10.84
CA ASP A 214 -36.40 -26.61 -11.66
C ASP A 214 -36.04 -27.03 -13.08
N ALA A 215 -36.91 -27.81 -13.71
CA ALA A 215 -36.78 -28.13 -15.13
C ALA A 215 -36.82 -26.82 -15.95
N GLY A 216 -35.78 -26.55 -16.74
CA GLY A 216 -35.64 -25.31 -17.51
C GLY A 216 -34.80 -24.22 -16.83
N TRP A 217 -34.31 -24.44 -15.61
CA TRP A 217 -33.25 -23.60 -15.05
C TRP A 217 -31.94 -23.78 -15.84
N PRO A 218 -31.20 -22.67 -16.18
CA PRO A 218 -29.94 -22.79 -16.89
C PRO A 218 -28.92 -23.65 -16.11
N ALA A 219 -28.23 -24.57 -16.79
CA ALA A 219 -27.27 -25.49 -16.15
C ALA A 219 -26.16 -24.74 -15.40
N ASP A 220 -25.63 -23.67 -16.00
CA ASP A 220 -24.62 -22.78 -15.41
C ASP A 220 -25.24 -21.47 -14.87
N GLY A 221 -26.51 -21.55 -14.41
CA GLY A 221 -27.26 -20.40 -13.94
C GLY A 221 -26.84 -19.97 -12.54
N TYR A 222 -26.88 -18.66 -12.30
CA TYR A 222 -26.60 -18.05 -11.01
C TYR A 222 -27.82 -18.17 -10.09
N ALA A 223 -27.60 -18.61 -8.84
CA ALA A 223 -28.68 -18.99 -7.90
C ALA A 223 -28.84 -18.04 -6.69
N GLY A 224 -28.07 -16.95 -6.61
CA GLY A 224 -28.12 -16.00 -5.49
C GLY A 224 -29.45 -15.22 -5.42
N GLU A 225 -29.79 -14.71 -4.24
CA GLU A 225 -31.00 -13.89 -4.01
C GLU A 225 -31.03 -12.63 -4.89
N TYR A 226 -29.85 -12.10 -5.27
CA TYR A 226 -29.74 -10.94 -6.17
C TYR A 226 -30.36 -11.20 -7.56
N ILE A 227 -30.36 -12.46 -8.06
CA ILE A 227 -31.02 -12.81 -9.32
C ILE A 227 -32.55 -12.61 -9.22
N GLU A 228 -33.13 -12.97 -8.06
CA GLU A 228 -34.57 -12.72 -7.83
C GLU A 228 -34.86 -11.23 -7.76
N GLU A 229 -33.99 -10.46 -7.15
CA GLU A 229 -34.15 -9.03 -7.03
C GLU A 229 -34.08 -8.33 -8.40
N ILE A 230 -33.09 -8.68 -9.22
CA ILE A 230 -32.95 -8.19 -10.60
C ILE A 230 -34.21 -8.56 -11.41
N ALA A 231 -34.63 -9.82 -11.35
CA ALA A 231 -35.82 -10.31 -12.05
C ALA A 231 -37.10 -9.58 -11.63
N ARG A 232 -37.27 -9.29 -10.33
CA ARG A 232 -38.40 -8.52 -9.80
C ARG A 232 -38.39 -7.05 -10.26
N GLN A 233 -37.24 -6.46 -10.49
CA GLN A 233 -37.12 -5.07 -10.92
C GLN A 233 -37.20 -4.90 -12.45
N TYR A 234 -36.88 -5.93 -13.23
CA TYR A 234 -36.97 -5.88 -14.69
C TYR A 234 -38.43 -5.69 -15.16
N ARG A 235 -38.66 -4.76 -16.09
CA ARG A 235 -40.00 -4.41 -16.62
C ARG A 235 -40.12 -4.58 -18.13
N GLY A 236 -39.06 -5.06 -18.80
CA GLY A 236 -39.03 -5.26 -20.26
C GLY A 236 -39.64 -6.58 -20.70
N SER A 237 -39.55 -6.87 -21.98
CA SER A 237 -39.98 -8.14 -22.56
C SER A 237 -39.07 -9.29 -22.10
N LEU A 238 -39.66 -10.39 -21.65
CA LEU A 238 -38.91 -11.60 -21.29
C LEU A 238 -38.36 -12.35 -22.50
N GLU A 239 -38.77 -11.99 -23.72
CA GLU A 239 -38.26 -12.55 -24.96
C GLU A 239 -37.03 -11.80 -25.48
N ASP A 240 -36.75 -10.60 -24.99
CA ASP A 240 -35.57 -9.81 -25.35
C ASP A 240 -34.43 -10.09 -24.35
N LEU A 241 -33.69 -11.18 -24.62
CA LEU A 241 -32.56 -11.57 -23.78
C LEU A 241 -31.46 -10.51 -23.73
N GLU A 242 -31.29 -9.74 -24.81
CA GLU A 242 -30.28 -8.66 -24.86
C GLU A 242 -30.67 -7.47 -23.96
N ALA A 243 -31.95 -7.13 -23.88
CA ALA A 243 -32.43 -6.13 -22.95
C ALA A 243 -32.29 -6.60 -21.49
N ILE A 244 -32.59 -7.89 -21.21
CA ILE A 244 -32.36 -8.49 -19.89
C ILE A 244 -30.86 -8.44 -19.54
N ARG A 245 -29.99 -8.81 -20.48
CA ARG A 245 -28.55 -8.78 -20.29
C ARG A 245 -28.05 -7.39 -19.88
N ARG A 246 -28.42 -6.37 -20.63
CA ARG A 246 -28.04 -4.98 -20.34
C ARG A 246 -28.52 -4.54 -18.96
N PHE A 247 -29.80 -4.77 -18.67
CA PHE A 247 -30.39 -4.41 -17.38
C PHE A 247 -29.67 -5.10 -16.20
N ALA A 248 -29.39 -6.40 -16.31
CA ALA A 248 -28.75 -7.17 -15.24
C ALA A 248 -27.29 -6.71 -15.00
N VAL A 249 -26.56 -6.44 -16.08
CA VAL A 249 -25.18 -5.91 -16.00
C VAL A 249 -25.17 -4.53 -15.36
N ASP A 250 -26.02 -3.61 -15.80
CA ASP A 250 -26.09 -2.25 -15.25
C ASP A 250 -26.48 -2.27 -13.77
N TYR A 251 -27.44 -3.12 -13.38
CA TYR A 251 -27.86 -3.31 -12.00
C TYR A 251 -26.68 -3.77 -11.12
N LEU A 252 -25.96 -4.80 -11.52
CA LEU A 252 -24.86 -5.35 -10.73
C LEU A 252 -23.64 -4.42 -10.67
N ARG A 253 -23.38 -3.67 -11.75
CA ARG A 253 -22.33 -2.64 -11.73
C ARG A 253 -22.65 -1.54 -10.73
N GLU A 254 -23.90 -1.07 -10.68
CA GLU A 254 -24.33 -0.08 -9.69
C GLU A 254 -24.23 -0.62 -8.26
N GLU A 255 -24.64 -1.87 -8.00
CA GLU A 255 -24.49 -2.51 -6.69
C GLU A 255 -23.01 -2.63 -6.27
N GLN A 256 -22.16 -3.09 -7.18
CA GLN A 256 -20.71 -3.20 -6.92
C GLN A 256 -20.10 -1.83 -6.61
N ASP A 257 -20.52 -0.79 -7.32
CA ASP A 257 -20.04 0.58 -7.13
C ASP A 257 -20.54 1.20 -5.81
N ILE A 258 -21.79 0.89 -5.39
CA ILE A 258 -22.31 1.26 -4.07
C ILE A 258 -21.46 0.62 -2.96
N ASP A 259 -21.17 -0.67 -3.05
CA ASP A 259 -20.36 -1.38 -2.06
C ASP A 259 -18.94 -0.80 -1.97
N LEU A 260 -18.33 -0.49 -3.12
CA LEU A 260 -16.99 0.11 -3.17
C LEU A 260 -16.98 1.54 -2.60
N ARG A 261 -17.99 2.35 -2.90
CA ARG A 261 -18.13 3.71 -2.32
C ARG A 261 -18.29 3.65 -0.81
N GLU A 262 -19.10 2.73 -0.27
CA GLU A 262 -19.25 2.54 1.16
C GLU A 262 -17.96 2.03 1.81
N PHE A 263 -17.23 1.17 1.12
CA PHE A 263 -15.88 0.74 1.51
C PHE A 263 -14.85 1.87 1.42
N GLY A 264 -15.20 3.03 0.85
CA GLY A 264 -14.34 4.21 0.70
C GLY A 264 -13.38 4.13 -0.47
N VAL A 265 -13.71 3.34 -1.50
CA VAL A 265 -12.90 3.16 -2.71
C VAL A 265 -13.58 3.85 -3.90
N LYS A 266 -12.78 4.54 -4.71
CA LYS A 266 -13.23 5.20 -5.94
C LYS A 266 -12.25 4.90 -7.06
N PHE A 267 -12.78 4.80 -8.28
CA PHE A 267 -11.99 4.61 -9.49
C PHE A 267 -12.06 5.84 -10.39
N ASP A 268 -10.95 6.14 -11.06
CA ASP A 268 -10.86 7.21 -12.03
C ASP A 268 -11.30 6.73 -13.42
N VAL A 269 -11.11 5.44 -13.71
CA VAL A 269 -11.41 4.84 -15.00
C VAL A 269 -12.09 3.49 -14.79
N TYR A 270 -13.19 3.30 -15.51
CA TYR A 270 -13.85 2.02 -15.72
C TYR A 270 -13.61 1.59 -17.17
N TYR A 271 -12.77 0.58 -17.37
CA TYR A 271 -12.39 0.10 -18.71
C TYR A 271 -13.23 -1.12 -19.11
N LEU A 272 -13.87 -1.05 -20.28
CA LEU A 272 -14.71 -2.14 -20.78
C LEU A 272 -13.92 -3.06 -21.72
N GLU A 273 -13.97 -4.37 -21.50
CA GLU A 273 -13.33 -5.35 -22.38
C GLU A 273 -13.87 -5.29 -23.81
N SER A 274 -15.20 -5.08 -23.98
CA SER A 274 -15.83 -4.94 -25.29
C SER A 274 -15.18 -3.86 -26.15
N SER A 275 -14.64 -2.78 -25.54
CA SER A 275 -13.96 -1.70 -26.27
C SER A 275 -12.65 -2.16 -26.95
N LEU A 276 -12.03 -3.22 -26.47
CA LEU A 276 -10.82 -3.80 -27.10
C LEU A 276 -11.14 -4.38 -28.48
N TYR A 277 -12.35 -4.91 -28.63
CA TYR A 277 -12.83 -5.49 -29.89
C TYR A 277 -13.45 -4.44 -30.80
N THR A 278 -14.33 -3.59 -30.28
CA THR A 278 -15.00 -2.55 -31.09
C THR A 278 -14.05 -1.51 -31.64
N ASP A 279 -12.97 -1.18 -30.91
CA ASP A 279 -11.94 -0.24 -31.36
C ASP A 279 -10.83 -0.93 -32.19
N GLY A 280 -10.95 -2.24 -32.46
CA GLY A 280 -9.99 -3.00 -33.25
C GLY A 280 -8.62 -3.23 -32.59
N LYS A 281 -8.49 -3.02 -31.27
CA LYS A 281 -7.21 -3.14 -30.54
C LYS A 281 -6.73 -4.57 -30.48
N VAL A 282 -7.65 -5.55 -30.40
CA VAL A 282 -7.33 -6.99 -30.44
C VAL A 282 -6.73 -7.37 -31.79
N ASP A 283 -7.38 -6.95 -32.90
CA ASP A 283 -6.89 -7.23 -34.26
C ASP A 283 -5.53 -6.54 -34.52
N GLU A 284 -5.34 -5.33 -34.01
CA GLU A 284 -4.07 -4.60 -34.10
C GLU A 284 -2.93 -5.39 -33.44
N VAL A 285 -3.15 -5.90 -32.23
CA VAL A 285 -2.17 -6.71 -31.51
C VAL A 285 -1.84 -7.99 -32.27
N VAL A 286 -2.83 -8.69 -32.80
CA VAL A 286 -2.59 -9.91 -33.61
C VAL A 286 -1.75 -9.58 -34.84
N LYS A 287 -2.07 -8.50 -35.58
CA LYS A 287 -1.29 -8.05 -36.73
C LYS A 287 0.15 -7.70 -36.35
N ALA A 288 0.35 -7.03 -35.21
CA ALA A 288 1.67 -6.65 -34.73
C ALA A 288 2.49 -7.90 -34.30
N LEU A 289 1.87 -8.87 -33.62
CA LEU A 289 2.53 -10.13 -33.27
C LEU A 289 2.94 -10.93 -34.51
N ILE A 290 2.11 -10.99 -35.54
CA ILE A 290 2.47 -11.64 -36.83
C ILE A 290 3.64 -10.88 -37.48
N ALA A 291 3.59 -9.56 -37.54
CA ALA A 291 4.63 -8.73 -38.14
C ALA A 291 5.98 -8.82 -37.38
N SER A 292 5.96 -9.14 -36.09
CA SER A 292 7.19 -9.34 -35.29
C SER A 292 7.98 -10.60 -35.71
N GLY A 293 7.39 -11.50 -36.50
CA GLY A 293 7.98 -12.78 -36.91
C GLY A 293 8.08 -13.82 -35.78
N LYS A 294 7.40 -13.57 -34.66
CA LYS A 294 7.43 -14.43 -33.45
C LYS A 294 6.26 -15.40 -33.39
N THR A 295 5.48 -15.48 -34.46
CA THR A 295 4.34 -16.38 -34.57
C THR A 295 4.63 -17.56 -35.51
N TYR A 296 3.88 -18.64 -35.37
CA TYR A 296 3.89 -19.79 -36.28
C TYR A 296 2.52 -20.47 -36.33
N GLU A 297 2.23 -21.16 -37.39
CA GLU A 297 1.01 -21.95 -37.51
C GLU A 297 1.27 -23.42 -37.15
N LYS A 298 0.36 -24.02 -36.38
CA LYS A 298 0.36 -25.42 -36.03
C LYS A 298 -1.08 -25.89 -35.80
N ASP A 299 -1.44 -27.01 -36.39
CA ASP A 299 -2.77 -27.65 -36.27
C ASP A 299 -3.93 -26.70 -36.62
N GLY A 300 -3.73 -25.83 -37.63
CA GLY A 300 -4.70 -24.81 -38.05
C GLY A 300 -4.86 -23.61 -37.09
N ALA A 301 -4.08 -23.58 -36.01
CA ALA A 301 -4.08 -22.46 -35.04
C ALA A 301 -2.82 -21.61 -35.18
N LEU A 302 -2.94 -20.31 -34.86
CA LEU A 302 -1.82 -19.36 -34.80
C LEU A 302 -1.25 -19.32 -33.38
N TRP A 303 0.04 -19.54 -33.25
CA TRP A 303 0.79 -19.60 -31.99
C TRP A 303 1.81 -18.49 -31.89
N LEU A 304 2.07 -18.00 -30.64
CA LEU A 304 3.18 -17.14 -30.27
C LEU A 304 4.29 -17.95 -29.61
N ARG A 305 5.56 -17.72 -30.00
CA ARG A 305 6.76 -18.24 -29.34
C ARG A 305 7.00 -17.52 -28.00
N SER A 306 6.03 -17.60 -27.08
CA SER A 306 6.09 -16.89 -25.80
C SER A 306 7.18 -17.43 -24.87
N THR A 307 7.64 -18.66 -25.09
CA THR A 307 8.78 -19.26 -24.39
C THR A 307 10.09 -18.49 -24.62
N GLU A 308 10.28 -17.81 -25.76
CA GLU A 308 11.45 -16.97 -26.02
C GLU A 308 11.51 -15.75 -25.05
N TYR A 309 10.41 -15.45 -24.37
CA TYR A 309 10.24 -14.31 -23.45
C TYR A 309 9.96 -14.74 -22.00
N GLY A 310 10.25 -16.02 -21.65
CA GLY A 310 10.16 -16.52 -20.27
C GLY A 310 8.79 -17.05 -19.85
N ASP A 311 7.88 -17.33 -20.79
CA ASP A 311 6.65 -18.08 -20.51
C ASP A 311 6.96 -19.59 -20.41
N ASP A 312 6.11 -20.37 -19.74
CA ASP A 312 6.27 -21.81 -19.53
C ASP A 312 6.02 -22.64 -20.81
N LYS A 313 5.23 -22.11 -21.74
CA LYS A 313 4.91 -22.73 -23.03
C LYS A 313 4.46 -21.69 -24.05
N ASP A 314 4.54 -22.01 -25.33
CA ASP A 314 3.99 -21.19 -26.41
C ASP A 314 2.48 -21.08 -26.30
N ARG A 315 1.94 -19.93 -26.69
CA ARG A 315 0.51 -19.61 -26.52
C ARG A 315 -0.23 -19.52 -27.84
N VAL A 316 -1.41 -20.12 -27.87
CA VAL A 316 -2.35 -19.94 -28.99
C VAL A 316 -2.88 -18.52 -28.96
N ILE A 317 -2.73 -17.80 -30.08
CA ILE A 317 -3.30 -16.46 -30.30
C ILE A 317 -4.71 -16.62 -30.91
N ARG A 318 -4.81 -17.43 -31.99
CA ARG A 318 -6.05 -17.68 -32.72
C ARG A 318 -6.24 -19.19 -32.88
N LYS A 319 -7.40 -19.66 -32.50
CA LYS A 319 -7.79 -21.06 -32.64
C LYS A 319 -8.05 -21.44 -34.12
N SER A 320 -8.16 -22.73 -34.40
CA SER A 320 -8.47 -23.27 -35.73
C SER A 320 -9.87 -22.83 -36.25
N ASP A 321 -10.80 -22.50 -35.33
CA ASP A 321 -12.11 -21.97 -35.68
C ASP A 321 -12.11 -20.46 -35.97
N GLY A 322 -10.93 -19.81 -35.89
CA GLY A 322 -10.74 -18.37 -36.11
C GLY A 322 -10.93 -17.51 -34.86
N ALA A 323 -11.42 -18.04 -33.75
CA ALA A 323 -11.63 -17.29 -32.53
C ALA A 323 -10.31 -16.96 -31.81
N TYR A 324 -10.20 -15.78 -31.24
CA TYR A 324 -9.08 -15.41 -30.39
C TYR A 324 -9.17 -16.08 -29.02
N THR A 325 -8.01 -16.37 -28.44
CA THR A 325 -7.93 -16.82 -27.04
C THR A 325 -7.94 -15.63 -26.10
N TYR A 326 -8.24 -15.83 -24.81
CA TYR A 326 -8.19 -14.78 -23.78
C TYR A 326 -6.82 -14.10 -23.61
N PHE A 327 -5.76 -14.73 -24.10
CA PHE A 327 -4.42 -14.19 -24.10
C PHE A 327 -4.30 -12.88 -24.88
N VAL A 328 -4.98 -12.76 -26.03
CA VAL A 328 -4.86 -11.61 -26.93
C VAL A 328 -5.47 -10.34 -26.35
N PRO A 329 -6.73 -10.34 -25.84
CA PRO A 329 -7.31 -9.17 -25.19
C PRO A 329 -6.52 -8.76 -23.94
N ASP A 330 -5.94 -9.69 -23.17
CA ASP A 330 -5.06 -9.35 -22.04
C ASP A 330 -3.84 -8.54 -22.50
N VAL A 331 -3.16 -8.98 -23.56
CA VAL A 331 -2.02 -8.26 -24.15
C VAL A 331 -2.46 -6.91 -24.73
N ALA A 332 -3.58 -6.86 -25.44
CA ALA A 332 -4.12 -5.62 -26.02
C ALA A 332 -4.44 -4.60 -24.92
N TYR A 333 -5.08 -5.02 -23.86
CA TYR A 333 -5.40 -4.16 -22.73
C TYR A 333 -4.14 -3.56 -22.10
N HIS A 334 -3.12 -4.38 -21.79
CA HIS A 334 -1.89 -3.89 -21.20
C HIS A 334 -1.06 -3.02 -22.16
N LEU A 335 -1.15 -3.27 -23.48
CA LEU A 335 -0.59 -2.36 -24.47
C LEU A 335 -1.26 -1.00 -24.45
N THR A 336 -2.59 -0.94 -24.25
CA THR A 336 -3.30 0.36 -24.12
C THR A 336 -2.82 1.15 -22.92
N LYS A 337 -2.51 0.50 -21.80
CA LYS A 337 -1.95 1.16 -20.61
C LYS A 337 -0.61 1.82 -20.92
N TRP A 338 0.28 1.09 -21.59
CA TRP A 338 1.57 1.62 -22.03
C TRP A 338 1.42 2.81 -22.97
N ARG A 339 0.53 2.73 -23.96
CA ARG A 339 0.25 3.79 -24.92
C ARG A 339 -0.40 5.03 -24.28
N ARG A 340 -1.12 4.86 -23.19
CA ARG A 340 -1.68 5.96 -22.38
C ARG A 340 -0.60 6.67 -21.54
N GLY A 341 0.66 6.20 -21.60
CA GLY A 341 1.81 6.84 -20.96
C GLY A 341 2.03 6.46 -19.48
N PHE A 342 1.44 5.36 -19.01
CA PHE A 342 1.72 4.87 -17.67
C PHE A 342 3.09 4.22 -17.61
N ALA A 343 4.04 4.92 -17.01
CA ALA A 343 5.41 4.42 -16.84
C ALA A 343 5.49 3.22 -15.87
N LYS A 344 4.55 3.13 -14.94
CA LYS A 344 4.39 2.01 -14.01
C LYS A 344 2.91 1.59 -13.98
N VAL A 345 2.67 0.30 -14.07
CA VAL A 345 1.35 -0.32 -13.92
C VAL A 345 1.43 -1.40 -12.87
N ILE A 346 0.49 -1.41 -11.94
CA ILE A 346 0.40 -2.39 -10.85
C ILE A 346 -0.98 -3.05 -10.93
N ASN A 347 -1.00 -4.36 -11.18
CA ASN A 347 -2.24 -5.16 -11.17
C ASN A 347 -2.33 -5.90 -9.83
N VAL A 348 -3.41 -5.68 -9.07
CA VAL A 348 -3.70 -6.41 -7.84
C VAL A 348 -4.65 -7.55 -8.18
N GLN A 349 -4.18 -8.80 -8.06
CA GLN A 349 -4.92 -9.99 -8.49
C GLN A 349 -4.83 -11.12 -7.47
N GLY A 350 -5.80 -12.03 -7.49
CA GLY A 350 -5.73 -13.27 -6.73
C GLY A 350 -4.64 -14.23 -7.25
N THR A 351 -4.15 -15.09 -6.38
CA THR A 351 -3.11 -16.08 -6.72
C THR A 351 -3.55 -17.11 -7.77
N ASP A 352 -4.84 -17.26 -8.01
CA ASP A 352 -5.43 -18.05 -9.11
C ASP A 352 -5.04 -17.51 -10.50
N HIS A 353 -4.68 -16.21 -10.60
CA HIS A 353 -4.20 -15.56 -11.82
C HIS A 353 -2.66 -15.60 -12.00
N MET A 354 -1.93 -16.38 -11.20
CA MET A 354 -0.44 -16.39 -11.23
C MET A 354 0.14 -16.68 -12.61
N GLY A 355 -0.48 -17.57 -13.40
CA GLY A 355 -0.05 -17.87 -14.76
C GLY A 355 -0.23 -16.73 -15.77
N THR A 356 -1.04 -15.73 -15.46
CA THR A 356 -1.30 -14.57 -16.36
C THR A 356 -0.09 -13.66 -16.47
N LYS A 357 0.65 -13.47 -15.38
CA LYS A 357 1.81 -12.58 -15.31
C LYS A 357 2.87 -12.88 -16.37
N ALA A 358 3.33 -14.13 -16.47
CA ALA A 358 4.40 -14.52 -17.40
C ALA A 358 3.93 -14.37 -18.86
N ARG A 359 2.74 -14.87 -19.17
CA ARG A 359 2.19 -14.83 -20.54
C ARG A 359 1.92 -13.42 -21.04
N VAL A 360 1.36 -12.52 -20.21
CA VAL A 360 1.11 -11.13 -20.62
C VAL A 360 2.43 -10.40 -20.87
N ARG A 361 3.42 -10.56 -19.99
CA ARG A 361 4.74 -9.97 -20.18
C ARG A 361 5.41 -10.48 -21.45
N ALA A 362 5.34 -11.80 -21.72
CA ALA A 362 5.87 -12.39 -22.94
C ALA A 362 5.19 -11.80 -24.20
N GLY A 363 3.86 -11.68 -24.19
CA GLY A 363 3.12 -11.06 -25.29
C GLY A 363 3.52 -9.61 -25.55
N LEU A 364 3.65 -8.81 -24.50
CA LEU A 364 4.08 -7.42 -24.62
C LEU A 364 5.52 -7.28 -25.13
N GLN A 365 6.44 -8.14 -24.68
CA GLN A 365 7.82 -8.15 -25.19
C GLN A 365 7.91 -8.58 -26.66
N ALA A 366 7.09 -9.56 -27.06
CA ALA A 366 7.05 -10.04 -28.45
C ALA A 366 6.57 -8.97 -29.45
N LEU A 367 5.79 -7.99 -29.02
CA LEU A 367 5.36 -6.84 -29.83
C LEU A 367 6.52 -5.91 -30.23
N ASN A 368 7.61 -5.89 -29.48
CA ASN A 368 8.79 -5.07 -29.71
C ASN A 368 8.48 -3.54 -29.88
N VAL A 369 7.58 -3.03 -29.06
CA VAL A 369 7.11 -1.62 -29.13
C VAL A 369 7.65 -0.75 -27.97
N GLY A 370 8.80 -1.14 -27.39
CA GLY A 370 9.48 -0.37 -26.35
C GLY A 370 8.92 -0.56 -24.93
N VAL A 371 8.02 -1.52 -24.71
CA VAL A 371 7.57 -1.89 -23.36
C VAL A 371 8.76 -2.47 -22.58
N PRO A 372 9.10 -1.93 -21.38
CA PRO A 372 10.27 -2.41 -20.63
C PRO A 372 10.07 -3.84 -20.10
N PRO A 373 11.16 -4.62 -19.96
CA PRO A 373 11.09 -5.91 -19.28
C PRO A 373 10.51 -5.77 -17.88
N GLY A 374 9.64 -6.72 -17.51
CA GLY A 374 9.00 -6.71 -16.19
C GLY A 374 7.69 -5.92 -16.08
N TYR A 375 7.33 -5.14 -17.09
CA TYR A 375 6.04 -4.45 -17.16
C TYR A 375 4.91 -5.41 -17.58
N PRO A 376 3.72 -5.35 -16.93
CA PRO A 376 3.36 -4.62 -15.72
C PRO A 376 3.84 -5.32 -14.42
N ASP A 377 3.80 -4.58 -13.29
CA ASP A 377 3.95 -5.14 -11.95
C ASP A 377 2.66 -5.84 -11.49
N TYR A 378 2.82 -6.83 -10.59
CA TYR A 378 1.70 -7.56 -10.00
C TYR A 378 1.85 -7.65 -8.49
N VAL A 379 0.76 -7.40 -7.77
CA VAL A 379 0.61 -7.74 -6.35
C VAL A 379 -0.40 -8.88 -6.27
N MET A 380 0.11 -10.07 -5.99
CA MET A 380 -0.71 -11.27 -5.86
C MET A 380 -1.17 -11.41 -4.41
N HIS A 381 -2.48 -11.69 -4.21
CA HIS A 381 -3.01 -11.90 -2.87
C HIS A 381 -3.62 -13.29 -2.71
N SER A 382 -3.43 -13.87 -1.52
CA SER A 382 -4.03 -15.15 -1.15
C SER A 382 -5.51 -15.01 -0.81
N MET A 383 -6.21 -16.13 -0.78
CA MET A 383 -7.60 -16.24 -0.38
C MET A 383 -7.84 -15.73 1.06
N VAL A 384 -9.05 -15.28 1.33
CA VAL A 384 -9.49 -14.86 2.67
C VAL A 384 -10.51 -15.88 3.19
N ARG A 385 -10.24 -16.44 4.36
CA ARG A 385 -11.23 -17.23 5.11
C ARG A 385 -11.91 -16.33 6.13
N VAL A 386 -13.21 -16.46 6.25
CA VAL A 386 -14.01 -15.65 7.21
C VAL A 386 -14.46 -16.57 8.35
N MET A 387 -14.22 -16.14 9.60
CA MET A 387 -14.55 -16.90 10.81
C MET A 387 -15.54 -16.12 11.67
N ARG A 388 -16.46 -16.85 12.33
CA ARG A 388 -17.38 -16.32 13.35
C ARG A 388 -17.61 -17.40 14.41
N GLY A 389 -17.45 -17.07 15.68
CA GLY A 389 -17.62 -18.04 16.77
C GLY A 389 -16.67 -19.24 16.71
N GLY A 390 -15.49 -19.06 16.08
CA GLY A 390 -14.52 -20.15 15.86
C GLY A 390 -14.81 -21.05 14.65
N GLU A 391 -15.91 -20.81 13.91
CA GLU A 391 -16.30 -21.60 12.74
C GLU A 391 -16.16 -20.79 11.43
N GLU A 392 -15.86 -21.47 10.32
CA GLU A 392 -15.75 -20.84 9.02
C GLU A 392 -17.13 -20.53 8.42
N VAL A 393 -17.34 -19.25 8.09
CA VAL A 393 -18.52 -18.78 7.36
C VAL A 393 -18.26 -18.94 5.86
N LYS A 394 -18.82 -20.00 5.26
CA LYS A 394 -18.57 -20.32 3.83
C LYS A 394 -19.58 -19.69 2.89
N ILE A 395 -20.81 -19.46 3.34
CA ILE A 395 -21.94 -19.06 2.50
C ILE A 395 -22.65 -17.87 3.13
N SER A 396 -22.93 -16.85 2.32
CA SER A 396 -23.81 -15.74 2.63
C SER A 396 -25.20 -15.99 2.01
N LYS A 397 -26.26 -15.56 2.69
CA LYS A 397 -27.63 -15.61 2.14
C LYS A 397 -27.75 -14.78 0.86
N ARG A 398 -27.09 -13.63 0.81
CA ARG A 398 -27.14 -12.67 -0.31
C ARG A 398 -26.55 -13.25 -1.60
N ALA A 399 -25.38 -13.85 -1.56
CA ALA A 399 -24.71 -14.43 -2.73
C ALA A 399 -25.05 -15.90 -2.98
N GLY A 400 -25.51 -16.63 -1.96
CA GLY A 400 -25.87 -18.05 -2.04
C GLY A 400 -24.68 -19.01 -2.09
N SER A 401 -23.43 -18.53 -2.22
CA SER A 401 -22.25 -19.39 -2.38
C SER A 401 -20.96 -18.87 -1.73
N TYR A 402 -20.89 -17.60 -1.32
CA TYR A 402 -19.70 -16.97 -0.73
C TYR A 402 -20.05 -15.80 0.17
N VAL A 403 -19.11 -15.35 1.01
CA VAL A 403 -19.25 -14.13 1.82
C VAL A 403 -18.96 -12.91 0.96
N THR A 404 -19.86 -11.92 0.98
CA THR A 404 -19.72 -10.68 0.21
C THR A 404 -18.95 -9.61 0.97
N LEU A 405 -18.46 -8.59 0.24
CA LEU A 405 -17.92 -7.37 0.85
C LEU A 405 -18.98 -6.67 1.69
N ARG A 406 -20.21 -6.59 1.20
CA ARG A 406 -21.37 -6.02 1.92
C ARG A 406 -21.60 -6.72 3.27
N ASP A 407 -21.53 -8.05 3.30
CA ASP A 407 -21.67 -8.79 4.56
C ASP A 407 -20.60 -8.37 5.58
N LEU A 408 -19.33 -8.22 5.14
CA LEU A 408 -18.27 -7.79 6.06
C LEU A 408 -18.50 -6.35 6.57
N LEU A 409 -18.94 -5.44 5.69
CA LEU A 409 -19.24 -4.06 6.06
C LEU A 409 -20.37 -3.99 7.09
N ASP A 410 -21.44 -4.75 6.85
CA ASP A 410 -22.59 -4.85 7.77
C ASP A 410 -22.20 -5.47 9.12
N TRP A 411 -21.27 -6.44 9.12
CA TRP A 411 -20.88 -7.16 10.35
C TRP A 411 -19.83 -6.45 11.18
N ALA A 412 -18.85 -5.81 10.58
CA ALA A 412 -17.68 -5.27 11.29
C ALA A 412 -17.43 -3.78 11.07
N GLY A 413 -18.10 -3.17 10.10
CA GLY A 413 -17.89 -1.78 9.73
C GLY A 413 -16.65 -1.55 8.86
N ARG A 414 -16.64 -0.45 8.12
CA ARG A 414 -15.63 -0.11 7.11
C ARG A 414 -14.20 -0.13 7.66
N ASP A 415 -13.96 0.56 8.76
CA ASP A 415 -12.60 0.75 9.29
C ASP A 415 -11.97 -0.56 9.73
N ALA A 416 -12.73 -1.42 10.42
CA ALA A 416 -12.27 -2.74 10.82
C ALA A 416 -11.98 -3.61 9.60
N VAL A 417 -12.89 -3.64 8.61
CA VAL A 417 -12.69 -4.44 7.38
C VAL A 417 -11.44 -3.98 6.66
N ARG A 418 -11.24 -2.67 6.43
CA ARG A 418 -10.04 -2.15 5.76
C ARG A 418 -8.75 -2.50 6.51
N PHE A 419 -8.70 -2.23 7.81
CA PHE A 419 -7.51 -2.47 8.62
C PHE A 419 -7.13 -3.96 8.65
N PHE A 420 -8.12 -4.84 8.85
CA PHE A 420 -7.88 -6.28 8.91
C PHE A 420 -7.40 -6.84 7.57
N LEU A 421 -8.04 -6.48 6.46
CA LEU A 421 -7.65 -6.94 5.12
C LEU A 421 -6.22 -6.49 4.72
N LEU A 422 -5.71 -5.42 5.35
CA LEU A 422 -4.35 -4.90 5.17
C LEU A 422 -3.36 -5.38 6.24
N SER A 423 -3.81 -6.10 7.28
CA SER A 423 -2.97 -6.44 8.44
C SER A 423 -1.94 -7.56 8.19
N ARG A 424 -1.88 -8.09 6.98
CA ARG A 424 -0.94 -9.15 6.55
C ARG A 424 -0.40 -8.84 5.16
N ARG A 425 0.74 -9.45 4.84
CA ARG A 425 1.26 -9.44 3.45
C ARG A 425 0.19 -9.93 2.49
N ALA A 426 0.18 -9.39 1.29
CA ALA A 426 -0.83 -9.75 0.29
C ALA A 426 -0.80 -11.27 -0.02
N ASP A 427 0.38 -11.85 -0.15
CA ASP A 427 0.62 -13.27 -0.48
C ASP A 427 0.46 -14.23 0.71
N ALA A 428 0.25 -13.72 1.93
CA ALA A 428 0.04 -14.55 3.10
C ALA A 428 -1.42 -14.99 3.22
N ASP A 429 -1.63 -16.23 3.68
CA ASP A 429 -2.94 -16.72 4.07
C ASP A 429 -3.54 -15.82 5.15
N PHE A 430 -4.83 -15.53 5.00
CA PHE A 430 -5.50 -14.59 5.88
C PHE A 430 -6.84 -15.13 6.38
N VAL A 431 -7.05 -14.99 7.69
CA VAL A 431 -8.31 -15.27 8.35
C VAL A 431 -8.89 -13.94 8.84
N PHE A 432 -10.09 -13.62 8.36
CA PHE A 432 -10.90 -12.51 8.86
C PHE A 432 -11.80 -13.01 9.98
N ASP A 433 -11.46 -12.68 11.21
CA ASP A 433 -12.26 -13.02 12.39
C ASP A 433 -13.24 -11.88 12.69
N ILE A 434 -14.53 -12.15 12.49
CA ILE A 434 -15.60 -11.17 12.67
C ILE A 434 -15.72 -10.74 14.14
N ASP A 435 -15.58 -11.67 15.08
CA ASP A 435 -15.74 -11.38 16.49
C ASP A 435 -14.61 -10.49 17.00
N LEU A 436 -13.37 -10.79 16.59
CA LEU A 436 -12.21 -9.94 16.87
C LEU A 436 -12.36 -8.56 16.21
N ALA A 437 -12.82 -8.49 14.97
CA ALA A 437 -12.99 -7.22 14.24
C ALA A 437 -14.04 -6.30 14.87
N ARG A 438 -15.01 -6.85 15.62
CA ARG A 438 -16.06 -6.12 16.35
C ARG A 438 -15.67 -5.78 17.78
N ALA A 439 -14.67 -6.44 18.34
CA ALA A 439 -14.31 -6.27 19.74
C ALA A 439 -13.81 -4.84 20.02
N GLN A 440 -14.29 -4.25 21.11
CA GLN A 440 -13.83 -2.95 21.62
C GLN A 440 -12.79 -3.16 22.73
N THR A 441 -11.76 -3.95 22.43
CA THR A 441 -10.69 -4.32 23.36
C THR A 441 -9.32 -4.11 22.71
N GLU A 442 -8.26 -4.17 23.52
CA GLU A 442 -6.88 -4.03 23.05
C GLU A 442 -6.45 -5.15 22.07
N GLU A 443 -7.16 -6.27 22.05
CA GLU A 443 -6.91 -7.37 21.13
C GLU A 443 -7.28 -7.00 19.68
N ASN A 444 -8.28 -6.12 19.50
CA ASN A 444 -8.66 -5.60 18.20
C ASN A 444 -7.67 -4.54 17.73
N PRO A 445 -6.84 -4.81 16.70
CA PRO A 445 -5.75 -3.92 16.32
C PRO A 445 -6.22 -2.56 15.80
N VAL A 446 -7.37 -2.47 15.13
CA VAL A 446 -7.88 -1.17 14.65
C VAL A 446 -8.42 -0.35 15.82
N TYR A 447 -9.17 -0.96 16.72
CA TYR A 447 -9.65 -0.30 17.93
C TYR A 447 -8.48 0.24 18.76
N TYR A 448 -7.44 -0.56 18.95
CA TYR A 448 -6.24 -0.19 19.71
C TYR A 448 -5.52 1.05 19.14
N VAL A 449 -5.39 1.11 17.80
CA VAL A 449 -4.77 2.26 17.11
C VAL A 449 -5.67 3.49 17.19
N GLN A 450 -6.96 3.36 16.90
CA GLN A 450 -7.92 4.45 16.96
C GLN A 450 -8.07 5.00 18.39
N TYR A 451 -8.05 4.11 19.39
CA TYR A 451 -8.08 4.50 20.80
C TYR A 451 -6.85 5.32 21.20
N ALA A 452 -5.65 5.03 20.65
CA ALA A 452 -4.48 5.87 20.87
C ALA A 452 -4.71 7.30 20.37
N HIS A 453 -5.29 7.44 19.16
CA HIS A 453 -5.63 8.76 18.60
C HIS A 453 -6.66 9.49 19.47
N ALA A 454 -7.78 8.84 19.81
CA ALA A 454 -8.85 9.42 20.63
C ALA A 454 -8.35 9.82 22.04
N ARG A 455 -7.44 9.02 22.63
CA ARG A 455 -6.82 9.31 23.92
C ARG A 455 -5.98 10.60 23.88
N VAL A 456 -5.23 10.83 22.79
CA VAL A 456 -4.53 12.12 22.60
C VAL A 456 -5.54 13.27 22.47
N CYS A 457 -6.60 13.09 21.68
CA CYS A 457 -7.65 14.12 21.55
C CYS A 457 -8.29 14.45 22.90
N SER A 458 -8.51 13.46 23.76
CA SER A 458 -9.02 13.65 25.12
C SER A 458 -8.08 14.49 26.00
N VAL A 459 -6.75 14.30 25.89
CA VAL A 459 -5.77 15.16 26.59
C VAL A 459 -5.91 16.61 26.14
N PHE A 460 -6.02 16.85 24.83
CA PHE A 460 -6.21 18.19 24.30
C PHE A 460 -7.55 18.81 24.70
N GLY A 461 -8.60 18.02 24.86
CA GLY A 461 -9.89 18.48 25.36
C GLY A 461 -9.86 18.98 26.81
N GLN A 462 -8.87 18.56 27.62
CA GLN A 462 -8.67 19.00 28.99
C GLN A 462 -7.69 20.19 29.09
N TRP A 463 -6.99 20.51 28.01
CA TRP A 463 -6.04 21.62 27.96
C TRP A 463 -6.66 22.85 27.29
N THR A 464 -6.59 24.00 27.99
CA THR A 464 -7.20 25.27 27.54
C THR A 464 -6.22 26.18 26.80
N GLY A 465 -4.99 25.75 26.56
CA GLY A 465 -3.96 26.54 25.89
C GLY A 465 -4.11 26.65 24.39
N ASN A 466 -3.23 27.42 23.75
CA ASN A 466 -3.21 27.60 22.30
C ASN A 466 -2.37 26.50 21.60
N PRO A 467 -2.96 25.65 20.74
CA PRO A 467 -2.22 24.61 20.01
C PRO A 467 -1.10 25.15 19.11
N ALA A 468 -1.21 26.39 18.59
CA ALA A 468 -0.16 26.99 17.77
C ALA A 468 1.16 27.22 18.55
N ALA A 469 1.10 27.37 19.85
CA ALA A 469 2.28 27.54 20.71
C ALA A 469 3.13 26.25 20.83
N LEU A 470 2.59 25.08 20.47
CA LEU A 470 3.31 23.82 20.56
C LEU A 470 4.49 23.74 19.58
N SER A 471 4.44 24.46 18.48
CA SER A 471 5.54 24.53 17.51
C SER A 471 6.81 25.16 18.07
N SER A 472 6.66 26.03 19.10
CA SER A 472 7.77 26.70 19.78
C SER A 472 8.13 26.11 21.15
N ALA A 473 7.52 24.97 21.55
CA ALA A 473 7.80 24.31 22.81
C ALA A 473 9.28 23.96 22.97
N ASP A 474 9.84 24.12 24.16
CA ASP A 474 11.20 23.70 24.48
C ASP A 474 11.28 22.17 24.65
N LEU A 475 11.61 21.47 23.55
CA LEU A 475 11.68 20.02 23.54
C LEU A 475 12.85 19.46 24.37
N SER A 476 13.83 20.27 24.78
CA SER A 476 14.92 19.82 25.66
C SER A 476 14.42 19.39 27.05
N ARG A 477 13.18 19.74 27.39
CA ARG A 477 12.49 19.29 28.62
C ARG A 477 12.08 17.81 28.57
N LEU A 478 12.01 17.20 27.38
CA LEU A 478 11.80 15.76 27.21
C LEU A 478 13.11 15.01 27.49
N THR A 479 13.15 14.26 28.57
CA THR A 479 14.38 13.57 29.03
C THR A 479 14.17 12.08 29.31
N ASN A 480 12.91 11.61 29.23
CA ASN A 480 12.56 10.23 29.50
C ASN A 480 12.83 9.35 28.24
N GLU A 481 13.29 8.12 28.45
CA GLU A 481 13.56 7.17 27.38
C GLU A 481 12.33 6.88 26.50
N LYS A 482 11.12 6.85 27.09
CA LYS A 482 9.87 6.65 26.32
C LYS A 482 9.55 7.86 25.44
N GLU A 483 9.89 9.07 25.88
CA GLU A 483 9.73 10.30 25.08
C GLU A 483 10.66 10.27 23.86
N PHE A 484 11.92 9.84 24.05
CA PHE A 484 12.86 9.66 22.93
C PHE A 484 12.45 8.52 21.99
N ALA A 485 11.92 7.40 22.52
CA ALA A 485 11.43 6.29 21.71
C ALA A 485 10.26 6.72 20.81
N LEU A 486 9.28 7.45 21.36
CA LEU A 486 8.16 8.00 20.60
C LEU A 486 8.63 9.00 19.54
N ALA A 487 9.54 9.93 19.90
CA ALA A 487 10.07 10.90 18.95
C ALA A 487 10.80 10.21 17.78
N GLN A 488 11.58 9.17 18.07
CA GLN A 488 12.24 8.37 17.06
C GLN A 488 11.24 7.62 16.19
N ARG A 489 10.21 7.00 16.80
CA ARG A 489 9.15 6.30 16.06
C ARG A 489 8.41 7.25 15.11
N ILE A 490 8.09 8.48 15.55
CA ILE A 490 7.52 9.53 14.69
C ILE A 490 8.44 9.79 13.50
N GLY A 491 9.75 9.94 13.74
CA GLY A 491 10.74 10.23 12.70
C GLY A 491 10.91 9.12 11.65
N GLU A 492 10.58 7.87 12.00
CA GLU A 492 10.63 6.73 11.05
C GLU A 492 9.50 6.75 10.01
N PHE A 493 8.42 7.51 10.24
CA PHE A 493 7.20 7.43 9.42
C PHE A 493 7.39 7.83 7.94
N PRO A 494 8.07 8.93 7.58
CA PRO A 494 8.27 9.27 6.17
C PRO A 494 9.05 8.22 5.38
N ASP A 495 10.09 7.65 5.99
CA ASP A 495 10.88 6.56 5.38
C ASP A 495 10.06 5.29 5.21
N LEU A 496 9.24 4.95 6.22
CA LEU A 496 8.32 3.82 6.15
C LEU A 496 7.34 3.95 4.98
N VAL A 497 6.73 5.13 4.80
CA VAL A 497 5.80 5.38 3.67
C VAL A 497 6.53 5.23 2.35
N ALA A 498 7.77 5.74 2.25
CA ALA A 498 8.59 5.60 1.06
C ALA A 498 8.90 4.14 0.73
N GLU A 499 9.29 3.37 1.73
CA GLU A 499 9.61 1.95 1.60
C GLU A 499 8.36 1.13 1.27
N ALA A 500 7.26 1.34 1.98
CA ALA A 500 5.99 0.66 1.73
C ALA A 500 5.48 0.88 0.30
N ALA A 501 5.63 2.09 -0.25
CA ALA A 501 5.28 2.40 -1.65
C ALA A 501 6.23 1.73 -2.65
N ARG A 502 7.54 1.68 -2.36
CA ARG A 502 8.54 1.02 -3.20
C ARG A 502 8.35 -0.49 -3.26
N GLU A 503 8.15 -1.11 -2.09
CA GLU A 503 7.99 -2.55 -1.93
C GLU A 503 6.55 -3.04 -2.16
N LEU A 504 5.62 -2.14 -2.49
CA LEU A 504 4.20 -2.43 -2.67
C LEU A 504 3.59 -3.19 -1.46
N SER A 505 3.92 -2.73 -0.26
CA SER A 505 3.65 -3.43 1.01
C SER A 505 2.79 -2.62 1.99
N PRO A 506 1.48 -2.42 1.73
CA PRO A 506 0.62 -1.59 2.59
C PRO A 506 0.46 -2.12 4.02
N HIS A 507 0.67 -3.42 4.25
CA HIS A 507 0.67 -4.02 5.58
C HIS A 507 1.73 -3.42 6.53
N SER A 508 2.83 -2.88 6.00
CA SER A 508 3.87 -2.23 6.80
C SER A 508 3.33 -1.02 7.56
N ILE A 509 2.36 -0.30 6.98
CA ILE A 509 1.70 0.84 7.64
C ILE A 509 0.89 0.34 8.85
N THR A 510 0.13 -0.77 8.73
CA THR A 510 -0.66 -1.30 9.85
C THR A 510 0.23 -1.77 11.00
N PHE A 511 1.38 -2.39 10.71
CA PHE A 511 2.34 -2.81 11.74
C PHE A 511 2.96 -1.62 12.46
N TYR A 512 3.34 -0.59 11.70
CA TYR A 512 3.88 0.64 12.27
C TYR A 512 2.87 1.33 13.19
N LEU A 513 1.62 1.51 12.74
CA LEU A 513 0.57 2.14 13.52
C LEU A 513 0.31 1.41 14.85
N ARG A 514 0.30 0.07 14.83
CA ARG A 514 0.17 -0.73 16.04
C ARG A 514 1.34 -0.52 17.00
N SER A 515 2.57 -0.46 16.47
CA SER A 515 3.76 -0.22 17.27
C SER A 515 3.77 1.18 17.89
N LEU A 516 3.42 2.22 17.11
CA LEU A 516 3.30 3.59 17.60
C LEU A 516 2.21 3.71 18.69
N ALA A 517 1.06 3.07 18.47
CA ALA A 517 -0.02 3.04 19.47
C ALA A 517 0.43 2.36 20.77
N ALA A 518 1.13 1.23 20.69
CA ALA A 518 1.64 0.50 21.87
C ALA A 518 2.66 1.33 22.65
N GLU A 519 3.61 1.98 21.97
CA GLU A 519 4.59 2.87 22.61
C GLU A 519 3.88 4.07 23.26
N PHE A 520 2.89 4.65 22.58
CA PHE A 520 2.11 5.76 23.15
C PHE A 520 1.29 5.33 24.38
N HIS A 521 0.58 4.20 24.34
CA HIS A 521 -0.18 3.71 25.50
C HIS A 521 0.76 3.42 26.68
N SER A 522 1.94 2.85 26.44
CA SER A 522 2.95 2.65 27.47
C SER A 522 3.44 3.96 28.10
N TYR A 523 3.68 4.97 27.27
CA TYR A 523 4.07 6.31 27.72
C TYR A 523 2.95 6.97 28.53
N TYR A 524 1.74 6.99 28.01
CA TYR A 524 0.58 7.62 28.64
C TYR A 524 0.26 7.02 30.01
N ASN A 525 0.44 5.71 30.18
CA ASN A 525 0.21 5.04 31.45
C ASN A 525 1.33 5.29 32.49
N ALA A 526 2.54 5.66 32.04
CA ALA A 526 3.67 5.90 32.91
C ALA A 526 3.88 7.36 33.28
N GLU A 527 3.49 8.28 32.38
CA GLU A 527 3.82 9.70 32.50
C GLU A 527 2.57 10.58 32.47
N ARG A 528 2.47 11.51 33.43
CA ARG A 528 1.42 12.54 33.44
C ARG A 528 1.76 13.62 32.42
N ILE A 529 0.89 13.83 31.41
CA ILE A 529 1.10 14.82 30.35
C ILE A 529 0.82 16.24 30.86
N LEU A 530 -0.33 16.45 31.49
CA LEU A 530 -0.76 17.75 32.03
C LEU A 530 -0.15 17.95 33.44
N VAL A 531 1.16 18.25 33.49
CA VAL A 531 1.90 18.56 34.71
C VAL A 531 1.86 20.07 35.01
N ASP A 532 2.23 20.45 36.23
CA ASP A 532 2.23 21.86 36.66
C ASP A 532 3.37 22.68 36.03
N ASP A 533 4.56 22.05 35.80
CA ASP A 533 5.67 22.68 35.06
C ASP A 533 5.21 22.98 33.61
N GLU A 534 5.04 24.26 33.31
CA GLU A 534 4.52 24.72 32.02
C GLU A 534 5.43 24.32 30.85
N ALA A 535 6.75 24.44 31.00
CA ALA A 535 7.69 24.11 29.94
C ALA A 535 7.66 22.61 29.61
N LEU A 536 7.66 21.75 30.63
CA LEU A 536 7.53 20.31 30.45
C LEU A 536 6.16 19.91 29.87
N ARG A 537 5.08 20.53 30.38
CA ARG A 537 3.72 20.32 29.85
C ARG A 537 3.63 20.64 28.37
N MET A 538 4.18 21.78 27.94
CA MET A 538 4.19 22.18 26.53
C MET A 538 5.00 21.22 25.67
N ALA A 539 6.15 20.75 26.13
CA ALA A 539 6.96 19.77 25.43
C ALA A 539 6.23 18.40 25.28
N ARG A 540 5.59 17.93 26.36
CA ARG A 540 4.79 16.67 26.33
C ARG A 540 3.56 16.79 25.43
N LEU A 541 2.89 17.93 25.43
CA LEU A 541 1.77 18.20 24.51
C LEU A 541 2.24 18.25 23.05
N ALA A 542 3.41 18.84 22.77
CA ALA A 542 3.99 18.83 21.43
C ALA A 542 4.28 17.40 20.94
N LEU A 543 4.84 16.54 21.80
CA LEU A 543 5.06 15.12 21.51
C LEU A 543 3.72 14.41 21.23
N CYS A 544 2.71 14.60 22.08
CA CYS A 544 1.39 13.99 21.90
C CYS A 544 0.73 14.48 20.59
N ALA A 545 0.85 15.76 20.24
CA ALA A 545 0.32 16.30 18.98
C ALA A 545 0.99 15.65 17.76
N ALA A 546 2.32 15.42 17.82
CA ALA A 546 3.04 14.74 16.76
C ALA A 546 2.64 13.25 16.65
N VAL A 547 2.40 12.55 17.76
CA VAL A 547 1.84 11.19 17.77
C VAL A 547 0.46 11.18 17.10
N ARG A 548 -0.45 12.08 17.50
CA ARG A 548 -1.79 12.21 16.92
C ARG A 548 -1.72 12.42 15.41
N GLN A 549 -0.86 13.35 14.97
CA GLN A 549 -0.67 13.64 13.54
C GLN A 549 -0.17 12.41 12.78
N THR A 550 0.81 11.68 13.33
CA THR A 550 1.38 10.50 12.68
C THR A 550 0.37 9.35 12.59
N LEU A 551 -0.42 9.14 13.66
CA LEU A 551 -1.51 8.15 13.64
C LEU A 551 -2.56 8.50 12.58
N ALA A 552 -3.01 9.76 12.53
CA ALA A 552 -4.01 10.23 11.56
C ALA A 552 -3.49 10.10 10.12
N SER A 553 -2.23 10.50 9.85
CA SER A 553 -1.61 10.37 8.53
C SER A 553 -1.51 8.91 8.10
N GLY A 554 -1.07 8.02 8.97
CA GLY A 554 -0.95 6.59 8.66
C GLY A 554 -2.30 5.90 8.45
N LEU A 555 -3.30 6.21 9.29
CA LEU A 555 -4.68 5.71 9.13
C LEU A 555 -5.29 6.18 7.80
N SER A 556 -5.06 7.44 7.42
CA SER A 556 -5.52 8.00 6.14
C SER A 556 -4.95 7.25 4.93
N LEU A 557 -3.65 6.87 4.96
CA LEU A 557 -3.02 6.11 3.87
C LEU A 557 -3.65 4.74 3.61
N ILE A 558 -4.25 4.15 4.63
CA ILE A 558 -4.96 2.86 4.52
C ILE A 558 -6.48 3.01 4.47
N GLY A 559 -6.98 4.26 4.37
CA GLY A 559 -8.40 4.59 4.25
C GLY A 559 -9.23 4.27 5.50
N VAL A 560 -8.60 4.34 6.68
CA VAL A 560 -9.22 4.13 7.99
C VAL A 560 -9.37 5.49 8.69
N SER A 561 -10.47 5.70 9.41
CA SER A 561 -10.72 6.95 10.11
C SER A 561 -9.85 7.09 11.37
N ALA A 562 -9.60 8.34 11.78
CA ALA A 562 -8.94 8.69 13.04
C ALA A 562 -9.95 9.41 13.95
N PRO A 563 -10.80 8.68 14.71
CA PRO A 563 -11.84 9.27 15.52
C PRO A 563 -11.26 10.09 16.68
N GLU A 564 -11.88 11.20 17.00
CA GLU A 564 -11.46 12.03 18.14
C GLU A 564 -12.04 11.53 19.47
N LYS A 565 -13.11 10.74 19.41
CA LYS A 565 -13.80 10.13 20.56
C LYS A 565 -14.15 8.68 20.27
N MET A 566 -14.01 7.84 21.26
CA MET A 566 -14.39 6.42 21.25
C MET A 566 -15.04 6.05 22.58
#